data_57753a78606dcd9f49b786113293a1e3
#
_entry.id   57753a78606dcd9f49b786113293a1e3
#
_cell.length_a   1.000
_cell.length_b   1.000
_cell.length_c   1.000
_cell.angle_alpha   90.00
_cell.angle_beta   90.00
_cell.angle_gamma   90.00
#
_symmetry.space_group_name_H-M   'P 1'
#
loop_
_entity.id
_entity.type
_entity.pdbx_description
1 polymer ?
#
loop_
_entity_poly.entity_id
_entity_poly.type
_entity_poly.pdbx_seq_one_letter_code
_entity_poly.pdbx_strand_id
1 'polypeptide(L)'
;MQAVQSSPTDLCPYITVAGAAEAIEFYTRAFGASVDFKLVDPSDQRIGHAELRFGSSRIFISDEYPDFGAASPETIGGSPVKLHLEVADADAFVAKAVEEGATELRSVKQEFHGYRTGMVADPYGYSWFVASKVEEVDAEEMQKRWDDMTGGQS
;
A
#
# COMPACT_ATOMS: atom_id res chain seq x y z
N MET A 1 -6.08 9.97 40.11
CA MET A 1 -5.50 10.39 38.82
C MET A 1 -5.20 9.16 38.01
N GLN A 2 -5.82 9.03 36.85
CA GLN A 2 -5.57 7.89 35.97
C GLN A 2 -4.25 8.12 35.21
N ALA A 3 -3.46 7.06 35.08
CA ALA A 3 -2.26 7.11 34.24
C ALA A 3 -2.67 7.29 32.79
N VAL A 4 -2.01 8.19 32.10
CA VAL A 4 -2.24 8.37 30.66
C VAL A 4 -1.68 7.15 29.94
N GLN A 5 -2.53 6.53 29.11
CA GLN A 5 -2.10 5.41 28.27
C GLN A 5 -1.14 5.96 27.22
N SER A 6 0.11 5.53 27.26
CA SER A 6 1.15 6.02 26.34
C SER A 6 1.35 5.09 25.12
N SER A 7 0.75 3.91 25.15
CA SER A 7 0.86 2.96 24.04
C SER A 7 -0.13 3.33 22.93
N PRO A 8 0.30 3.21 21.66
CA PRO A 8 -0.63 3.43 20.56
C PRO A 8 -1.70 2.35 20.52
N THR A 9 -2.88 2.72 20.03
CA THR A 9 -4.01 1.80 19.89
C THR A 9 -4.27 1.44 18.43
N ASP A 10 -3.78 2.25 17.51
CA ASP A 10 -3.99 1.99 16.08
C ASP A 10 -2.96 2.78 15.27
N LEU A 11 -2.71 2.33 14.05
CA LEU A 11 -1.85 3.01 13.09
C LEU A 11 -2.38 2.73 11.70
N CYS A 12 -2.54 3.77 10.89
CA CYS A 12 -2.83 3.58 9.47
C CYS A 12 -2.09 4.64 8.66
N PRO A 13 -1.73 4.33 7.41
CA PRO A 13 -1.15 5.32 6.51
C PRO A 13 -2.16 6.41 6.17
N TYR A 14 -1.67 7.61 5.97
CA TYR A 14 -2.43 8.71 5.40
C TYR A 14 -1.73 9.13 4.12
N ILE A 15 -2.34 8.85 2.97
CA ILE A 15 -1.73 9.17 1.68
C ILE A 15 -2.39 10.39 1.06
N THR A 16 -1.60 11.19 0.36
CA THR A 16 -2.07 12.33 -0.41
C THR A 16 -1.84 12.02 -1.88
N VAL A 17 -2.83 12.27 -2.70
CA VAL A 17 -2.77 12.02 -4.14
C VAL A 17 -3.27 13.22 -4.93
N ALA A 18 -2.82 13.34 -6.16
CA ALA A 18 -3.40 14.29 -7.10
C ALA A 18 -4.60 13.59 -7.76
N GLY A 19 -5.81 14.01 -7.44
CA GLY A 19 -7.03 13.39 -7.95
C GLY A 19 -7.55 12.25 -7.07
N ALA A 20 -7.90 12.55 -5.82
CA ALA A 20 -8.32 11.53 -4.86
C ALA A 20 -9.60 10.80 -5.26
N ALA A 21 -10.55 11.48 -5.91
CA ALA A 21 -11.78 10.83 -6.37
C ALA A 21 -11.48 9.70 -7.35
N GLU A 22 -10.58 9.94 -8.29
CA GLU A 22 -10.15 8.92 -9.26
C GLU A 22 -9.32 7.82 -8.60
N ALA A 23 -8.47 8.21 -7.65
CA ALA A 23 -7.65 7.26 -6.91
C ALA A 23 -8.52 6.27 -6.12
N ILE A 24 -9.55 6.76 -5.46
CA ILE A 24 -10.50 5.93 -4.71
C ILE A 24 -11.19 4.93 -5.63
N GLU A 25 -11.61 5.37 -6.81
CA GLU A 25 -12.21 4.47 -7.80
C GLU A 25 -11.22 3.40 -8.26
N PHE A 26 -9.95 3.80 -8.49
CA PHE A 26 -8.89 2.86 -8.86
C PHE A 26 -8.68 1.82 -7.77
N TYR A 27 -8.50 2.24 -6.52
CA TYR A 27 -8.26 1.30 -5.42
C TYR A 27 -9.45 0.37 -5.19
N THR A 28 -10.66 0.86 -5.39
CA THR A 28 -11.87 0.04 -5.29
C THR A 28 -11.90 -1.02 -6.39
N ARG A 29 -11.66 -0.61 -7.62
CA ARG A 29 -11.73 -1.46 -8.81
C ARG A 29 -10.55 -2.43 -8.90
N ALA A 30 -9.33 -1.91 -8.70
CA ALA A 30 -8.10 -2.67 -8.91
C ALA A 30 -7.66 -3.47 -7.69
N PHE A 31 -7.83 -2.92 -6.49
CA PHE A 31 -7.30 -3.50 -5.26
C PHE A 31 -8.38 -4.06 -4.33
N GLY A 32 -9.65 -3.94 -4.70
CA GLY A 32 -10.74 -4.46 -3.88
C GLY A 32 -11.01 -3.65 -2.62
N ALA A 33 -10.58 -2.39 -2.59
CA ALA A 33 -10.85 -1.52 -1.46
C ALA A 33 -12.33 -1.13 -1.40
N SER A 34 -12.81 -0.78 -0.22
CA SER A 34 -14.14 -0.21 -0.01
C SER A 34 -14.01 1.14 0.69
N VAL A 35 -14.99 2.00 0.49
CA VAL A 35 -15.04 3.33 1.10
C VAL A 35 -15.89 3.27 2.36
N ASP A 36 -15.29 3.55 3.52
CA ASP A 36 -16.01 3.62 4.77
C ASP A 36 -16.58 5.03 5.00
N PHE A 37 -15.84 6.05 4.56
CA PHE A 37 -16.17 7.43 4.86
C PHE A 37 -15.48 8.36 3.86
N LYS A 38 -16.14 9.49 3.56
CA LYS A 38 -15.60 10.46 2.60
C LYS A 38 -16.17 11.85 2.85
N LEU A 39 -15.30 12.86 2.91
CA LEU A 39 -15.67 14.28 2.97
C LEU A 39 -15.28 14.93 1.65
N VAL A 40 -16.25 15.50 0.97
CA VAL A 40 -16.05 16.20 -0.31
C VAL A 40 -16.15 17.70 -0.06
N ASP A 41 -15.15 18.45 -0.55
CA ASP A 41 -15.15 19.91 -0.46
C ASP A 41 -16.21 20.45 -1.41
N PRO A 42 -17.23 21.17 -0.91
CA PRO A 42 -18.31 21.64 -1.77
C PRO A 42 -17.87 22.72 -2.76
N SER A 43 -16.75 23.39 -2.52
CA SER A 43 -16.30 24.48 -3.38
C SER A 43 -15.66 24.00 -4.68
N ASP A 44 -14.96 22.88 -4.66
CA ASP A 44 -14.19 22.38 -5.81
C ASP A 44 -14.21 20.88 -5.99
N GLN A 45 -15.00 20.18 -5.19
CA GLN A 45 -15.17 18.71 -5.24
C GLN A 45 -13.92 17.91 -4.87
N ARG A 46 -12.88 18.55 -4.31
CA ARG A 46 -11.75 17.80 -3.78
C ARG A 46 -12.19 16.93 -2.60
N ILE A 47 -11.47 15.84 -2.43
CA ILE A 47 -11.66 14.97 -1.27
C ILE A 47 -10.76 15.50 -0.14
N GLY A 48 -11.39 16.08 0.88
CA GLY A 48 -10.66 16.59 2.04
C GLY A 48 -10.17 15.47 2.96
N HIS A 49 -10.90 14.37 3.00
CA HIS A 49 -10.57 13.20 3.78
C HIS A 49 -11.42 12.03 3.32
N ALA A 50 -10.82 10.87 3.18
CA ALA A 50 -11.56 9.63 2.98
C ALA A 50 -10.89 8.50 3.74
N GLU A 51 -11.67 7.51 4.11
CA GLU A 51 -11.20 6.30 4.79
C GLU A 51 -11.53 5.10 3.94
N LEU A 52 -10.49 4.41 3.51
CA LEU A 52 -10.59 3.23 2.68
C LEU A 52 -10.26 1.98 3.50
N ARG A 53 -10.95 0.90 3.23
CA ARG A 53 -10.71 -0.40 3.85
C ARG A 53 -10.10 -1.35 2.85
N PHE A 54 -9.00 -1.97 3.26
CA PHE A 54 -8.30 -3.02 2.52
C PHE A 54 -8.28 -4.27 3.41
N GLY A 55 -9.23 -5.20 3.19
CA GLY A 55 -9.39 -6.32 4.11
C GLY A 55 -9.73 -5.82 5.52
N SER A 56 -8.89 -6.13 6.50
CA SER A 56 -9.05 -5.66 7.89
C SER A 56 -8.30 -4.35 8.16
N SER A 57 -7.55 -3.83 7.19
CA SER A 57 -6.73 -2.63 7.35
C SER A 57 -7.41 -1.39 6.78
N ARG A 58 -6.92 -0.22 7.17
CA ARG A 58 -7.43 1.06 6.68
C ARG A 58 -6.31 1.91 6.13
N ILE A 59 -6.66 2.73 5.15
CA ILE A 59 -5.81 3.82 4.66
C ILE A 59 -6.66 5.07 4.61
N PHE A 60 -6.12 6.18 5.09
CA PHE A 60 -6.72 7.49 4.92
C PHE A 60 -6.14 8.13 3.66
N ILE A 61 -6.94 8.90 2.95
CA ILE A 61 -6.55 9.52 1.68
C ILE A 61 -7.18 10.91 1.53
N SER A 62 -6.44 11.82 0.96
CA SER A 62 -6.95 13.14 0.59
C SER A 62 -6.36 13.61 -0.73
N ASP A 63 -7.02 14.60 -1.33
CA ASP A 63 -6.42 15.41 -2.37
C ASP A 63 -5.30 16.28 -1.81
N GLU A 64 -4.56 16.95 -2.68
CA GLU A 64 -3.55 17.90 -2.27
C GLU A 64 -4.19 19.14 -1.65
N TYR A 65 -3.63 19.56 -0.51
CA TYR A 65 -3.97 20.79 0.17
C TYR A 65 -2.67 21.45 0.60
N PRO A 66 -2.03 22.21 -0.31
CA PRO A 66 -0.71 22.78 -0.03
C PRO A 66 -0.64 23.63 1.23
N ASP A 67 -1.71 24.36 1.55
CA ASP A 67 -1.77 25.20 2.75
C ASP A 67 -1.68 24.39 4.05
N PHE A 68 -1.99 23.10 4.00
CA PHE A 68 -1.90 22.19 5.13
C PHE A 68 -0.75 21.21 5.02
N GLY A 69 0.15 21.42 4.04
CA GLY A 69 1.30 20.54 3.85
C GLY A 69 0.96 19.20 3.22
N ALA A 70 -0.24 19.04 2.65
CA ALA A 70 -0.64 17.80 1.98
C ALA A 70 -0.23 17.87 0.51
N ALA A 71 0.85 17.16 0.17
CA ALA A 71 1.41 17.07 -1.17
C ALA A 71 1.53 15.62 -1.62
N SER A 72 1.24 15.36 -2.89
CA SER A 72 1.31 14.03 -3.47
C SER A 72 2.74 13.65 -3.86
N PRO A 73 3.03 12.36 -4.09
CA PRO A 73 4.31 11.93 -4.64
C PRO A 73 4.66 12.63 -5.95
N GLU A 74 3.64 12.91 -6.77
CA GLU A 74 3.80 13.59 -8.05
C GLU A 74 4.39 15.00 -7.84
N THR A 75 3.89 15.72 -6.86
CA THR A 75 4.35 17.07 -6.53
C THR A 75 5.73 17.08 -5.89
N ILE A 76 6.01 16.16 -4.96
CA ILE A 76 7.29 16.16 -4.23
C ILE A 76 8.39 15.35 -4.92
N GLY A 77 8.06 14.61 -5.98
CA GLY A 77 9.04 13.87 -6.78
C GLY A 77 9.20 12.39 -6.42
N GLY A 78 8.33 11.85 -5.59
CA GLY A 78 8.34 10.43 -5.23
C GLY A 78 7.95 10.18 -3.78
N SER A 79 7.97 8.92 -3.38
CA SER A 79 7.67 8.52 -2.00
C SER A 79 8.65 7.41 -1.58
N PRO A 80 9.32 7.55 -0.43
CA PRO A 80 10.16 6.48 0.09
C PRO A 80 9.36 5.38 0.79
N VAL A 81 8.08 5.65 1.11
CA VAL A 81 7.22 4.69 1.77
C VAL A 81 6.59 3.76 0.74
N LYS A 82 6.70 2.48 0.97
CA LYS A 82 6.02 1.46 0.18
C LYS A 82 4.90 0.87 1.03
N LEU A 83 3.82 0.48 0.38
CA LEU A 83 2.70 -0.18 1.04
C LEU A 83 2.80 -1.68 0.74
N HIS A 84 2.55 -2.50 1.74
CA HIS A 84 2.64 -3.95 1.62
C HIS A 84 1.24 -4.54 1.79
N LEU A 85 0.79 -5.26 0.78
CA LEU A 85 -0.56 -5.83 0.74
C LEU A 85 -0.47 -7.34 0.66
N GLU A 86 -1.06 -8.03 1.64
CA GLU A 86 -1.18 -9.49 1.58
C GLU A 86 -2.50 -9.86 0.93
N VAL A 87 -2.44 -10.78 -0.03
CA VAL A 87 -3.59 -11.24 -0.81
C VAL A 87 -3.55 -12.76 -0.91
N ALA A 88 -4.67 -13.35 -1.31
CA ALA A 88 -4.75 -14.81 -1.46
C ALA A 88 -3.91 -15.31 -2.64
N ASP A 89 -3.87 -14.55 -3.73
CA ASP A 89 -3.18 -14.93 -4.98
C ASP A 89 -2.50 -13.69 -5.56
N ALA A 90 -1.20 -13.56 -5.33
CA ALA A 90 -0.43 -12.41 -5.77
C ALA A 90 -0.38 -12.30 -7.30
N ASP A 91 -0.25 -13.43 -8.00
CA ASP A 91 -0.20 -13.43 -9.47
C ASP A 91 -1.49 -12.86 -10.07
N ALA A 92 -2.63 -13.34 -9.62
CA ALA A 92 -3.93 -12.86 -10.09
C ALA A 92 -4.16 -11.39 -9.73
N PHE A 93 -3.77 -11.00 -8.52
CA PHE A 93 -3.93 -9.64 -8.05
C PHE A 93 -3.12 -8.65 -8.87
N VAL A 94 -1.85 -8.95 -9.12
CA VAL A 94 -0.97 -8.10 -9.93
C VAL A 94 -1.48 -8.00 -11.36
N ALA A 95 -1.92 -9.11 -11.95
CA ALA A 95 -2.48 -9.11 -13.30
C ALA A 95 -3.68 -8.17 -13.41
N LYS A 96 -4.60 -8.24 -12.45
CA LYS A 96 -5.76 -7.36 -12.42
C LYS A 96 -5.36 -5.90 -12.18
N ALA A 97 -4.43 -5.64 -11.28
CA ALA A 97 -3.97 -4.28 -11.01
C ALA A 97 -3.39 -3.63 -12.27
N VAL A 98 -2.58 -4.37 -13.02
CA VAL A 98 -2.00 -3.90 -14.28
C VAL A 98 -3.08 -3.67 -15.33
N GLU A 99 -4.03 -4.58 -15.46
CA GLU A 99 -5.18 -4.41 -16.36
C GLU A 99 -5.93 -3.12 -16.08
N GLU A 100 -6.04 -2.74 -14.81
CA GLU A 100 -6.78 -1.55 -14.38
C GLU A 100 -5.94 -0.27 -14.36
N GLY A 101 -4.65 -0.33 -14.67
CA GLY A 101 -3.83 0.87 -14.84
C GLY A 101 -2.56 0.95 -14.00
N ALA A 102 -2.28 -0.02 -13.14
CA ALA A 102 -1.01 -0.07 -12.42
C ALA A 102 0.12 -0.48 -13.35
N THR A 103 1.35 -0.16 -12.95
CA THR A 103 2.56 -0.55 -13.67
C THR A 103 3.28 -1.63 -12.87
N GLU A 104 3.60 -2.76 -13.50
CA GLU A 104 4.41 -3.79 -12.86
C GLU A 104 5.84 -3.31 -12.72
N LEU A 105 6.35 -3.28 -11.48
CA LEU A 105 7.74 -2.92 -11.18
C LEU A 105 8.61 -4.15 -10.97
N ARG A 106 8.03 -5.20 -10.42
CA ARG A 106 8.67 -6.51 -10.25
C ARG A 106 7.66 -7.60 -10.51
N SER A 107 8.05 -8.58 -11.29
CA SER A 107 7.22 -9.76 -11.53
C SER A 107 7.06 -10.55 -10.24
N VAL A 108 5.90 -11.17 -10.07
CA VAL A 108 5.64 -12.05 -8.93
C VAL A 108 6.55 -13.27 -9.04
N LYS A 109 7.27 -13.55 -7.96
CA LYS A 109 8.09 -14.75 -7.86
C LYS A 109 8.11 -15.25 -6.41
N GLN A 110 8.46 -16.51 -6.24
CA GLN A 110 8.60 -17.06 -4.91
C GLN A 110 9.88 -16.56 -4.27
N GLU A 111 9.76 -16.05 -3.04
CA GLU A 111 10.88 -15.49 -2.29
C GLU A 111 11.30 -16.45 -1.17
N PHE A 112 12.49 -16.23 -0.63
CA PHE A 112 13.07 -17.08 0.41
C PHE A 112 12.23 -17.14 1.69
N HIS A 113 11.44 -16.10 1.95
CA HIS A 113 10.65 -16.00 3.18
C HIS A 113 9.29 -16.71 3.10
N GLY A 114 9.04 -17.43 2.02
CA GLY A 114 7.82 -18.26 1.91
C GLY A 114 6.63 -17.57 1.25
N TYR A 115 6.85 -16.39 0.68
CA TYR A 115 5.81 -15.67 -0.03
C TYR A 115 6.14 -15.59 -1.52
N ARG A 116 5.08 -15.56 -2.34
CA ARG A 116 5.20 -15.09 -3.70
C ARG A 116 4.93 -13.59 -3.67
N THR A 117 5.88 -12.81 -4.13
CA THR A 117 5.81 -11.35 -4.01
C THR A 117 6.14 -10.68 -5.33
N GLY A 118 5.31 -9.72 -5.71
CA GLY A 118 5.56 -8.80 -6.79
C GLY A 118 5.46 -7.37 -6.31
N MET A 119 5.68 -6.42 -7.22
CA MET A 119 5.56 -5.01 -6.90
C MET A 119 4.90 -4.26 -8.06
N VAL A 120 3.97 -3.38 -7.72
CA VAL A 120 3.30 -2.53 -8.70
C VAL A 120 3.40 -1.07 -8.26
N ALA A 121 3.41 -0.16 -9.23
CA ALA A 121 3.20 1.26 -8.98
C ALA A 121 1.76 1.59 -9.33
N ASP A 122 1.07 2.30 -8.43
CA ASP A 122 -0.24 2.81 -8.78
C ASP A 122 -0.10 4.07 -9.65
N PRO A 123 -1.18 4.55 -10.29
CA PRO A 123 -1.08 5.75 -11.13
C PRO A 123 -0.83 7.05 -10.36
N TYR A 124 -0.79 7.00 -9.03
CA TYR A 124 -0.73 8.18 -8.15
C TYR A 124 0.62 8.34 -7.45
N GLY A 125 1.59 7.48 -7.80
CA GLY A 125 2.96 7.62 -7.32
C GLY A 125 3.35 6.75 -6.13
N TYR A 126 2.46 5.86 -5.67
CA TYR A 126 2.77 4.93 -4.60
C TYR A 126 3.13 3.56 -5.15
N SER A 127 4.11 2.93 -4.51
CA SER A 127 4.54 1.57 -4.83
C SER A 127 4.00 0.60 -3.79
N TRP A 128 3.54 -0.54 -4.25
CA TRP A 128 2.89 -1.56 -3.44
C TRP A 128 3.60 -2.89 -3.63
N PHE A 129 4.01 -3.51 -2.53
CA PHE A 129 4.33 -4.94 -2.54
C PHE A 129 3.02 -5.70 -2.48
N VAL A 130 2.91 -6.75 -3.29
CA VAL A 130 1.76 -7.64 -3.31
C VAL A 130 2.27 -9.04 -3.01
N ALA A 131 1.81 -9.64 -1.92
CA ALA A 131 2.36 -10.89 -1.42
C ALA A 131 1.27 -11.90 -1.08
N SER A 132 1.51 -13.17 -1.43
CA SER A 132 0.68 -14.28 -0.99
C SER A 132 1.55 -15.34 -0.36
N LYS A 133 1.14 -15.86 0.81
CA LYS A 133 1.89 -16.86 1.55
C LYS A 133 1.72 -18.22 0.89
N VAL A 134 2.82 -18.87 0.55
CA VAL A 134 2.80 -20.18 -0.11
C VAL A 134 3.57 -21.25 0.65
N GLU A 135 4.36 -20.86 1.65
CA GLU A 135 5.19 -21.77 2.43
C GLU A 135 5.35 -21.25 3.85
N GLU A 136 5.27 -22.13 4.84
CA GLU A 136 5.61 -21.76 6.21
C GLU A 136 7.12 -21.88 6.37
N VAL A 137 7.77 -20.78 6.77
CA VAL A 137 9.21 -20.72 7.01
C VAL A 137 9.41 -20.13 8.39
N ASP A 138 10.07 -20.89 9.30
CA ASP A 138 10.35 -20.37 10.62
C ASP A 138 11.53 -19.37 10.58
N ALA A 139 11.71 -18.64 11.67
CA ALA A 139 12.71 -17.57 11.72
C ALA A 139 14.15 -18.09 11.52
N GLU A 140 14.46 -19.25 12.04
CA GLU A 140 15.78 -19.85 11.92
C GLU A 140 16.10 -20.22 10.46
N GLU A 141 15.17 -20.90 9.80
CA GLU A 141 15.30 -21.25 8.38
C GLU A 141 15.35 -20.00 7.50
N MET A 142 14.54 -19.00 7.84
CA MET A 142 14.53 -17.74 7.10
C MET A 142 15.88 -17.03 7.18
N GLN A 143 16.49 -16.99 8.37
CA GLN A 143 17.80 -16.40 8.57
C GLN A 143 18.86 -17.17 7.78
N LYS A 144 18.80 -18.50 7.79
CA LYS A 144 19.71 -19.34 7.03
C LYS A 144 19.62 -19.04 5.53
N ARG A 145 18.42 -18.97 5.00
CA ARG A 145 18.21 -18.66 3.58
C ARG A 145 18.74 -17.28 3.23
N TRP A 146 18.53 -16.32 4.12
CA TRP A 146 19.05 -14.96 3.94
C TRP A 146 20.59 -14.98 3.94
N ASP A 147 21.20 -15.69 4.87
CA ASP A 147 22.66 -15.80 4.96
C ASP A 147 23.24 -16.45 3.71
N ASP A 148 22.60 -17.51 3.20
CA ASP A 148 23.03 -18.19 1.98
C ASP A 148 22.96 -17.27 0.76
N MET A 149 21.99 -16.36 0.72
CA MET A 149 21.81 -15.40 -0.37
C MET A 149 22.81 -14.24 -0.29
N THR A 150 23.16 -13.80 0.91
CA THR A 150 23.92 -12.56 1.13
C THR A 150 25.30 -12.77 1.73
N GLY A 151 25.45 -13.69 2.69
CA GLY A 151 26.67 -13.91 3.44
C GLY A 151 27.61 -14.96 2.86
N GLY A 152 27.11 -15.83 1.99
CA GLY A 152 27.91 -16.89 1.34
C GLY A 152 28.68 -16.41 0.11
N GLN A 153 28.63 -15.12 -0.18
CA GLN A 153 29.31 -14.55 -1.35
C GLN A 153 30.63 -13.94 -0.96
N SER A 154 31.57 -14.77 -0.66
CA SER A 154 32.95 -14.33 -0.49
C SER A 154 33.70 -14.48 -1.80
#